data_f1f3b87f280e53b23f7d35d59b373da8
#
_entry.id   f1f3b87f280e53b23f7d35d59b373da8
#
_cell.length_a   1.000
_cell.length_b   1.000
_cell.length_c   1.000
_cell.angle_alpha   90.00
_cell.angle_beta   90.00
_cell.angle_gamma   90.00
#
_symmetry.space_group_name_H-M   'P 1'
#
loop_
_entity.id
_entity.type
_entity.pdbx_description
1 polymer ?
#
loop_
_entity_poly.entity_id
_entity_poly.type
_entity_poly.pdbx_seq_one_letter_code
_entity_poly.pdbx_strand_id
1 'polypeptide(L)'
;RIILIDRFVDSTISYQHYGMGVNLDLINRINKHILSDFKVSFTFLNLVNHKNMVKRLRLRKSTNRYDNFKKNFYNKVQKGFVKLSNKNKGKYQIIDSNLNIKLNEKYVLKKIEKLIK
;
A
#
# COMPACT_ATOMS: atom_id res chain seq x y z
N ARG A 1 15.02 -17.69 -2.32
CA ARG A 1 14.61 -16.76 -3.38
C ARG A 1 13.76 -15.64 -2.76
N ILE A 2 14.07 -14.37 -3.07
CA ILE A 2 13.32 -13.20 -2.60
C ILE A 2 12.46 -12.71 -3.76
N ILE A 3 11.19 -12.41 -3.50
CA ILE A 3 10.25 -11.85 -4.46
C ILE A 3 9.80 -10.49 -3.92
N LEU A 4 9.93 -9.45 -4.72
CA LEU A 4 9.42 -8.11 -4.45
C LEU A 4 8.21 -7.87 -5.34
N ILE A 5 7.11 -7.40 -4.75
CA ILE A 5 5.87 -7.13 -5.46
C ILE A 5 5.45 -5.70 -5.16
N ASP A 6 5.30 -4.88 -6.21
CA ASP A 6 4.73 -3.55 -6.10
C ASP A 6 3.21 -3.63 -6.26
N ARG A 7 2.50 -3.34 -5.17
CA ARG A 7 1.05 -3.48 -5.01
C ARG A 7 0.57 -4.93 -5.17
N PHE A 8 -0.16 -5.40 -4.18
CA PHE A 8 -0.70 -6.75 -4.16
C PHE A 8 -2.11 -6.76 -3.55
N VAL A 9 -2.50 -7.83 -2.88
CA VAL A 9 -3.87 -8.05 -2.36
C VAL A 9 -4.38 -6.92 -1.44
N ASP A 10 -3.52 -6.26 -0.69
CA ASP A 10 -3.90 -5.13 0.17
C ASP A 10 -4.40 -3.93 -0.65
N SER A 11 -3.83 -3.70 -1.84
CA SER A 11 -4.32 -2.67 -2.74
C SER A 11 -5.75 -2.94 -3.20
N THR A 12 -6.07 -4.18 -3.51
CA THR A 12 -7.45 -4.57 -3.87
C THR A 12 -8.42 -4.26 -2.73
N ILE A 13 -8.08 -4.63 -1.50
CA ILE A 13 -8.93 -4.34 -0.33
C ILE A 13 -9.09 -2.83 -0.14
N SER A 14 -7.99 -2.08 -0.18
CA SER A 14 -8.02 -0.64 0.10
C SER A 14 -8.78 0.14 -0.97
N TYR A 15 -8.55 -0.14 -2.24
CA TYR A 15 -9.22 0.57 -3.34
C TYR A 15 -10.67 0.10 -3.53
N GLN A 16 -10.91 -1.19 -3.63
CA GLN A 16 -12.24 -1.71 -3.95
C GLN A 16 -13.17 -1.72 -2.75
N HIS A 17 -12.72 -2.15 -1.57
CA HIS A 17 -13.59 -2.15 -0.38
C HIS A 17 -13.66 -0.77 0.28
N TYR A 18 -12.55 -0.25 0.80
CA TYR A 18 -12.56 1.02 1.53
C TYR A 18 -12.83 2.22 0.64
N GLY A 19 -12.31 2.23 -0.58
CA GLY A 19 -12.52 3.30 -1.54
C GLY A 19 -13.89 3.25 -2.23
N MET A 20 -14.28 2.08 -2.73
CA MET A 20 -15.45 1.91 -3.61
C MET A 20 -16.63 1.16 -2.98
N GLY A 21 -16.47 0.60 -1.79
CA GLY A 21 -17.56 -0.08 -1.08
C GLY A 21 -17.87 -1.52 -1.56
N VAL A 22 -16.97 -2.15 -2.29
CA VAL A 22 -17.13 -3.55 -2.68
C VAL A 22 -17.13 -4.45 -1.44
N ASN A 23 -17.93 -5.51 -1.46
CA ASN A 23 -18.06 -6.44 -0.34
C ASN A 23 -16.72 -7.06 0.05
N LEU A 24 -16.35 -6.93 1.32
CA LEU A 24 -15.06 -7.40 1.83
C LEU A 24 -14.94 -8.93 1.79
N ASP A 25 -16.02 -9.66 2.09
CA ASP A 25 -16.00 -11.12 2.07
C ASP A 25 -15.73 -11.66 0.66
N LEU A 26 -16.32 -11.03 -0.36
CA LEU A 26 -16.06 -11.37 -1.75
C LEU A 26 -14.58 -11.19 -2.09
N ILE A 27 -14.01 -10.04 -1.73
CA ILE A 27 -12.59 -9.73 -1.98
C ILE A 27 -11.70 -10.74 -1.24
N ASN A 28 -12.00 -11.04 0.03
CA ASN A 28 -11.22 -11.99 0.82
C ASN A 28 -11.26 -13.41 0.25
N ARG A 29 -12.40 -13.85 -0.28
CA ARG A 29 -12.51 -15.16 -0.96
C ARG A 29 -11.64 -15.20 -2.23
N ILE A 30 -11.68 -14.15 -3.04
CA ILE A 30 -10.85 -14.03 -4.23
C ILE A 30 -9.36 -14.00 -3.85
N ASN A 31 -8.97 -13.20 -2.88
CA ASN A 31 -7.59 -13.12 -2.41
C ASN A 31 -7.09 -14.46 -1.86
N LYS A 32 -7.91 -15.17 -1.10
CA LYS A 32 -7.57 -16.50 -0.59
C LYS A 32 -7.31 -17.48 -1.72
N HIS A 33 -8.13 -17.43 -2.77
CA HIS A 33 -7.95 -18.27 -3.96
C HIS A 33 -6.66 -17.92 -4.72
N ILE A 34 -6.40 -16.62 -4.95
CA ILE A 34 -5.20 -16.14 -5.63
C ILE A 34 -3.93 -16.49 -4.85
N LEU A 35 -3.94 -16.28 -3.55
CA LEU A 35 -2.78 -16.54 -2.70
C LEU A 35 -2.51 -18.03 -2.54
N SER A 36 -3.58 -18.86 -2.48
CA SER A 36 -3.45 -20.26 -2.14
C SER A 36 -2.54 -20.47 -0.91
N ASP A 37 -1.42 -21.13 -1.07
CA ASP A 37 -0.44 -21.35 0.02
C ASP A 37 0.61 -20.24 0.15
N PHE A 38 0.58 -19.25 -0.76
CA PHE A 38 1.52 -18.15 -0.74
C PHE A 38 1.22 -17.20 0.42
N LYS A 39 2.23 -16.88 1.21
CA LYS A 39 2.13 -15.92 2.32
C LYS A 39 3.05 -14.73 2.10
N VAL A 40 2.49 -13.54 2.19
CA VAL A 40 3.27 -12.31 2.20
C VAL A 40 4.05 -12.25 3.52
N SER A 41 5.37 -12.24 3.44
CA SER A 41 6.24 -12.24 4.61
C SER A 41 6.27 -10.88 5.31
N PHE A 42 6.35 -9.82 4.53
CA PHE A 42 6.45 -8.45 5.04
C PHE A 42 5.97 -7.42 4.02
N THR A 43 5.43 -6.31 4.51
CA THR A 43 4.91 -5.21 3.68
C THR A 43 5.46 -3.87 4.14
N PHE A 44 6.01 -3.10 3.21
CA PHE A 44 6.28 -1.67 3.40
C PHE A 44 5.08 -0.87 2.91
N LEU A 45 4.48 -0.10 3.79
CA LEU A 45 3.34 0.75 3.47
C LEU A 45 3.79 2.20 3.36
N ASN A 46 3.82 2.70 2.14
CA ASN A 46 4.16 4.09 1.85
C ASN A 46 2.93 4.99 2.03
N LEU A 47 3.00 5.93 2.94
CA LEU A 47 1.95 6.93 3.16
C LEU A 47 2.44 8.31 2.76
N VAL A 48 1.56 9.08 2.13
CA VAL A 48 1.80 10.45 1.69
C VAL A 48 0.57 11.31 1.99
N ASN A 49 0.77 12.56 2.42
CA ASN A 49 -0.34 13.48 2.59
C ASN A 49 -0.92 13.92 1.24
N HIS A 50 -2.17 14.37 1.24
CA HIS A 50 -2.87 14.75 0.01
C HIS A 50 -2.16 15.86 -0.77
N LYS A 51 -1.62 16.87 -0.09
CA LYS A 51 -0.89 17.98 -0.72
C LYS A 51 0.31 17.49 -1.55
N ASN A 52 1.14 16.64 -0.95
CA ASN A 52 2.32 16.09 -1.62
C ASN A 52 1.93 15.10 -2.72
N MET A 53 0.86 14.33 -2.51
CA MET A 53 0.32 13.44 -3.54
C MET A 53 -0.10 14.23 -4.78
N VAL A 54 -0.90 15.27 -4.62
CA VAL A 54 -1.35 16.13 -5.73
C VAL A 54 -0.16 16.78 -6.45
N LYS A 55 0.81 17.29 -5.68
CA LYS A 55 2.04 17.87 -6.26
C LYS A 55 2.78 16.85 -7.15
N ARG A 56 2.93 15.62 -6.67
CA ARG A 56 3.59 14.54 -7.43
C ARG A 56 2.81 14.13 -8.67
N LEU A 57 1.48 14.05 -8.58
CA LEU A 57 0.61 13.74 -9.72
C LEU A 57 0.75 14.77 -10.84
N ARG A 58 0.85 16.06 -10.50
CA ARG A 58 1.05 17.15 -11.49
C ARG A 58 2.37 17.04 -12.24
N LEU A 59 3.38 16.40 -11.64
CA LEU A 59 4.70 16.20 -12.27
C LEU A 59 4.75 14.95 -13.16
N ARG A 60 3.74 14.10 -13.15
CA ARG A 60 3.69 12.88 -13.98
C ARG A 60 3.29 13.24 -15.41
N LYS A 61 3.96 12.59 -16.37
CA LYS A 61 3.64 12.74 -17.82
C LYS A 61 2.33 12.09 -18.21
N SER A 62 1.91 11.05 -17.48
CA SER A 62 0.65 10.34 -17.70
C SER A 62 -0.03 10.02 -16.38
N THR A 63 -1.35 10.00 -16.39
CA THR A 63 -2.19 9.64 -15.25
C THR A 63 -3.04 8.41 -15.58
N ASN A 64 -3.46 7.68 -14.55
CA ASN A 64 -4.42 6.60 -14.70
C ASN A 64 -5.80 7.02 -14.16
N ARG A 65 -6.80 6.14 -14.28
CA ARG A 65 -8.17 6.45 -13.85
C ARG A 65 -8.29 6.83 -12.36
N TYR A 66 -7.42 6.31 -11.49
CA TYR A 66 -7.42 6.60 -10.06
C TYR A 66 -6.83 7.97 -9.71
N ASP A 67 -6.01 8.52 -10.57
CA ASP A 67 -5.33 9.80 -10.32
C ASP A 67 -6.30 11.00 -10.35
N ASN A 68 -7.49 10.83 -10.92
CA ASN A 68 -8.52 11.86 -11.04
C ASN A 68 -9.64 11.76 -10.00
N PHE A 69 -9.56 10.82 -9.06
CA PHE A 69 -10.54 10.70 -7.99
C PHE A 69 -10.44 11.84 -6.98
N LYS A 70 -11.59 12.15 -6.35
CA LYS A 70 -11.69 13.21 -5.34
C LYS A 70 -10.86 12.87 -4.10
N LYS A 71 -10.41 13.91 -3.38
CA LYS A 71 -9.68 13.81 -2.11
C LYS A 71 -10.29 12.80 -1.13
N ASN A 72 -11.62 12.77 -1.02
CA ASN A 72 -12.32 11.88 -0.11
C ASN A 72 -12.07 10.40 -0.41
N PHE A 73 -12.01 10.03 -1.69
CA PHE A 73 -11.68 8.68 -2.12
C PHE A 73 -10.27 8.28 -1.65
N TYR A 74 -9.28 9.13 -1.90
CA TYR A 74 -7.90 8.87 -1.48
C TYR A 74 -7.76 8.75 0.03
N ASN A 75 -8.49 9.58 0.78
CA ASN A 75 -8.50 9.47 2.24
C ASN A 75 -9.08 8.13 2.71
N LYS A 76 -10.14 7.64 2.09
CA LYS A 76 -10.71 6.32 2.38
C LYS A 76 -9.71 5.20 2.07
N VAL A 77 -9.06 5.26 0.93
CA VAL A 77 -8.04 4.28 0.53
C VAL A 77 -6.86 4.27 1.51
N GLN A 78 -6.32 5.42 1.86
CA GLN A 78 -5.22 5.49 2.83
C GLN A 78 -5.64 4.95 4.21
N LYS A 79 -6.81 5.32 4.69
CA LYS A 79 -7.37 4.77 5.95
C LYS A 79 -7.50 3.25 5.88
N GLY A 80 -7.89 2.71 4.73
CA GLY A 80 -7.95 1.28 4.48
C GLY A 80 -6.59 0.60 4.64
N PHE A 81 -5.55 1.13 4.03
CA PHE A 81 -4.19 0.62 4.18
C PHE A 81 -3.70 0.66 5.63
N VAL A 82 -3.96 1.77 6.33
CA VAL A 82 -3.60 1.90 7.75
C VAL A 82 -4.33 0.87 8.62
N LYS A 83 -5.62 0.63 8.37
CA LYS A 83 -6.38 -0.42 9.07
C LYS A 83 -5.79 -1.81 8.84
N LEU A 84 -5.41 -2.13 7.60
CA LEU A 84 -4.78 -3.41 7.28
C LEU A 84 -3.44 -3.57 8.00
N SER A 85 -2.60 -2.53 8.01
CA SER A 85 -1.32 -2.56 8.72
C SER A 85 -1.50 -2.72 10.23
N ASN A 86 -2.52 -2.12 10.82
CA ASN A 86 -2.80 -2.21 12.25
C ASN A 86 -3.27 -3.60 12.70
N LYS A 87 -3.88 -4.37 11.80
CA LYS A 87 -4.28 -5.76 12.09
C LYS A 87 -3.08 -6.71 12.20
N ASN A 88 -1.95 -6.38 11.57
CA ASN A 88 -0.76 -7.23 11.51
C ASN A 88 0.52 -6.41 11.69
N LYS A 89 0.61 -5.65 12.76
CA LYS A 89 1.72 -4.69 13.02
C LYS A 89 3.11 -5.29 12.86
N GLY A 90 3.32 -6.54 13.23
CA GLY A 90 4.61 -7.22 13.09
C GLY A 90 5.04 -7.50 11.65
N LYS A 91 4.11 -7.44 10.70
CA LYS A 91 4.36 -7.71 9.28
C LYS A 91 4.36 -6.46 8.41
N TYR A 92 4.21 -5.29 8.99
CA TYR A 92 4.18 -4.02 8.28
C TYR A 92 5.19 -3.04 8.84
N GLN A 93 5.73 -2.22 7.96
CA GLN A 93 6.44 -1.01 8.34
C GLN A 93 5.89 0.15 7.52
N ILE A 94 5.38 1.17 8.23
CA ILE A 94 4.93 2.41 7.60
C ILE A 94 6.15 3.24 7.22
N ILE A 95 6.18 3.71 5.98
CA ILE A 95 7.19 4.62 5.45
C ILE A 95 6.51 5.95 5.21
N ASP A 96 7.01 7.00 5.85
CA ASP A 96 6.53 8.37 5.62
C ASP A 96 7.09 8.90 4.30
N SER A 97 6.30 8.79 3.24
CA SER A 97 6.70 9.24 1.90
C SER A 97 6.69 10.76 1.73
N ASN A 98 6.35 11.54 2.77
CA ASN A 98 6.58 12.98 2.79
C ASN A 98 8.05 13.32 3.05
N LEU A 99 8.81 12.40 3.63
CA LEU A 99 10.24 12.57 3.93
C LEU A 99 11.10 12.38 2.66
N ASN A 100 12.39 12.68 2.80
CA ASN A 100 13.37 12.53 1.74
C ASN A 100 13.49 11.07 1.27
N ILE A 101 13.54 10.86 -0.05
CA ILE A 101 13.65 9.53 -0.67
C ILE A 101 14.88 8.77 -0.16
N LYS A 102 16.04 9.41 -0.06
CA LYS A 102 17.28 8.76 0.40
C LYS A 102 17.18 8.28 1.85
N LEU A 103 16.50 9.05 2.70
CA LEU A 103 16.24 8.64 4.08
C LEU A 103 15.35 7.40 4.14
N ASN A 104 14.27 7.40 3.35
CA ASN A 104 13.35 6.26 3.26
C ASN A 104 14.03 5.03 2.68
N GLU A 105 14.84 5.19 1.65
CA GLU A 105 15.66 4.10 1.07
C GLU A 105 16.53 3.45 2.14
N LYS A 106 17.23 4.23 2.93
CA LYS A 106 18.08 3.74 4.03
C LYS A 106 17.29 2.92 5.05
N TYR A 107 16.09 3.38 5.44
CA TYR A 107 15.23 2.63 6.35
C TYR A 107 14.75 1.31 5.77
N VAL A 108 14.32 1.32 4.51
CA VAL A 108 13.85 0.11 3.80
C VAL A 108 14.97 -0.91 3.69
N LEU A 109 16.15 -0.51 3.22
CA LEU A 109 17.31 -1.40 3.07
C LEU A 109 17.71 -2.02 4.41
N LYS A 110 17.83 -1.23 5.47
CA LYS A 110 18.14 -1.72 6.82
C LYS A 110 17.13 -2.76 7.31
N LYS A 111 15.84 -2.56 6.99
CA LYS A 111 14.80 -3.52 7.35
C LYS A 111 14.91 -4.80 6.55
N ILE A 112 15.13 -4.70 5.24
CA ILE A 112 15.32 -5.85 4.36
C ILE A 112 16.50 -6.70 4.83
N GLU A 113 17.64 -6.10 5.14
CA GLU A 113 18.80 -6.81 5.67
C GLU A 113 18.47 -7.65 6.92
N LYS A 114 17.65 -7.11 7.82
CA LYS A 114 17.19 -7.85 9.00
C LYS A 114 16.23 -8.99 8.67
N LEU A 115 15.42 -8.85 7.63
CA LEU A 115 14.42 -9.85 7.24
C LEU A 115 15.04 -11.05 6.51
N ILE A 116 16.13 -10.85 5.79
CA ILE A 116 16.80 -11.90 5.00
C ILE A 116 17.92 -12.62 5.77
N LYS A 117 18.26 -12.13 6.94
CA LYS A 117 19.14 -12.83 7.88
C LYS A 117 18.34 -13.84 8.67
#